data_3ed07f44d920fc560e132f6fc29e184d
#
_entry.id   3ed07f44d920fc560e132f6fc29e184d
#
_cell.length_a   1.000
_cell.length_b   1.000
_cell.length_c   1.000
_cell.angle_alpha   90.00
_cell.angle_beta   90.00
_cell.angle_gamma   90.00
#
_symmetry.space_group_name_H-M   'P 1'
#
loop_
_entity.id
_entity.type
_entity.pdbx_description
1 polymer ?
#
loop_
_entity_poly.entity_id
_entity_poly.type
_entity_poly.pdbx_seq_one_letter_code
_entity_poly.pdbx_strand_id
1 'polypeptide(L)' 'MKIMLRRNEDGSMSVYVPKKDLEEPVVKIEKDGMWGGCITLANGWQFALPEMAAETRLPITVEARRLAE' A
#
# COMPACT_ATOMS: atom_id res chain seq x y z
N MET A 1 -6.10 5.65 -8.19
CA MET A 1 -4.75 6.24 -8.07
C MET A 1 -3.71 5.13 -8.15
N LYS A 2 -2.69 5.34 -8.95
CA LYS A 2 -1.64 4.35 -9.12
C LYS A 2 -0.61 4.49 -7.99
N ILE A 3 -0.30 3.38 -7.31
CA ILE A 3 0.69 3.39 -6.23
C ILE A 3 1.62 2.21 -6.40
N MET A 4 2.82 2.32 -5.85
CA MET A 4 3.78 1.23 -5.85
C MET A 4 3.98 0.75 -4.42
N LEU A 5 3.82 -0.56 -4.22
CA LEU A 5 4.04 -1.19 -2.92
C LEU A 5 5.44 -1.79 -2.90
N ARG A 6 6.18 -1.54 -1.84
CA ARG A 6 7.55 -2.02 -1.68
C ARG A 6 7.72 -2.67 -0.32
N ARG A 7 8.56 -3.68 -0.26
CA ARG A 7 8.94 -4.29 1.00
C ARG A 7 10.34 -3.79 1.39
N ASN A 8 10.46 -3.32 2.62
CA ASN A 8 11.73 -2.85 3.15
C ASN A 8 12.54 -4.01 3.71
N GLU A 9 13.82 -3.75 3.97
CA GLU A 9 14.72 -4.79 4.47
C GLU A 9 14.31 -5.33 5.84
N ASP A 10 13.66 -4.50 6.65
CA ASP A 10 13.22 -4.91 7.98
C ASP A 10 11.89 -5.66 7.98
N GLY A 11 11.34 -5.94 6.80
CA GLY A 11 10.08 -6.64 6.66
C GLY A 11 8.85 -5.74 6.62
N SER A 12 9.03 -4.44 6.85
CA SER A 12 7.92 -3.50 6.76
C SER A 12 7.64 -3.17 5.30
N MET A 13 6.55 -2.45 5.06
CA MET A 13 6.14 -2.08 3.71
C MET A 13 6.02 -0.58 3.58
N SER A 14 6.28 -0.09 2.38
CA SER A 14 6.13 1.32 2.04
C SER A 14 5.28 1.45 0.79
N VAL A 15 4.59 2.59 0.68
CA VAL A 15 3.81 2.94 -0.49
C VAL A 15 4.41 4.19 -1.11
N TYR A 16 4.70 4.11 -2.40
CA TYR A 16 5.15 5.27 -3.17
C TYR A 16 4.00 5.72 -4.08
N VAL A 17 3.67 7.01 -4.01
CA VAL A 17 2.62 7.60 -4.82
C VAL A 17 3.28 8.50 -5.87
N PRO A 18 3.48 8.01 -7.11
CA PRO A 18 4.21 8.78 -8.13
C PRO A 18 3.58 10.14 -8.43
N LYS A 19 2.28 10.20 -8.43
CA LYS A 19 1.56 11.43 -8.75
C LYS A 19 1.85 12.56 -7.75
N LYS A 20 2.15 12.20 -6.51
CA LYS A 20 2.46 13.15 -5.45
C LYS A 20 3.92 13.16 -5.06
N ASP A 21 4.71 12.31 -5.70
CA ASP A 21 6.13 12.13 -5.35
C ASP A 21 6.29 11.93 -3.85
N LEU A 22 5.47 11.03 -3.30
CA LEU A 22 5.35 10.79 -1.88
C LEU A 22 5.63 9.33 -1.58
N GLU A 23 6.46 9.06 -0.58
CA GLU A 23 6.66 7.70 -0.09
C GLU A 23 6.48 7.69 1.42
N GLU A 24 5.62 6.77 1.90
CA GLU A 24 5.33 6.66 3.32
C GLU A 24 5.26 5.19 3.72
N PRO A 25 5.70 4.85 4.93
CA PRO A 25 5.57 3.48 5.40
C PRO A 25 4.13 3.15 5.73
N VAL A 26 3.80 1.87 5.58
CA VAL A 26 2.49 1.35 5.98
C VAL A 26 2.54 1.08 7.48
N VAL A 27 1.63 1.70 8.23
CA VAL A 27 1.59 1.55 9.69
C VAL A 27 0.44 0.65 10.14
N LYS A 28 -0.54 0.40 9.30
CA LYS A 28 -1.67 -0.45 9.65
C LYS A 28 -2.17 -1.18 8.42
N ILE A 29 -2.44 -2.46 8.57
CA ILE A 29 -3.04 -3.30 7.53
C ILE A 29 -4.33 -3.86 8.13
N GLU A 30 -5.46 -3.55 7.49
CA GLU A 30 -6.76 -3.92 8.01
C GLU A 30 -7.03 -5.42 7.88
N LYS A 31 -6.51 -6.02 6.82
CA LYS A 31 -6.80 -7.42 6.49
C LYS A 31 -5.51 -8.19 6.31
N ASP A 32 -5.48 -9.42 6.79
CA ASP A 32 -4.32 -10.28 6.61
C ASP A 32 -3.97 -10.39 5.13
N GLY A 33 -2.68 -10.24 4.83
CA GLY A 33 -2.22 -10.28 3.45
C GLY A 33 -2.45 -8.99 2.68
N MET A 34 -3.06 -7.99 3.29
CA MET A 34 -3.38 -6.65 2.76
C MET A 34 -4.25 -6.61 1.50
N TRP A 35 -4.13 -7.58 0.61
CA TRP A 35 -4.88 -7.56 -0.65
C TRP A 35 -6.39 -7.69 -0.39
N GLY A 36 -7.16 -6.86 -1.09
CA GLY A 36 -8.62 -6.85 -0.90
C GLY A 36 -9.06 -6.08 0.32
N GLY A 37 -8.14 -5.47 1.07
CA GLY A 37 -8.45 -4.67 2.26
C GLY A 37 -7.87 -3.28 2.16
N CYS A 38 -7.82 -2.59 3.29
CA CYS A 38 -7.30 -1.23 3.36
C CYS A 38 -5.98 -1.20 4.09
N ILE A 39 -5.13 -0.27 3.70
CA ILE A 39 -3.89 0.00 4.42
C ILE A 39 -3.85 1.47 4.82
N THR A 40 -3.16 1.76 5.92
CA THR A 40 -2.99 3.11 6.42
C THR A 40 -1.50 3.45 6.41
N LEU A 41 -1.19 4.63 5.89
CA LEU A 41 0.19 5.12 5.83
C LEU A 41 0.51 5.96 7.06
N ALA A 42 1.79 6.18 7.30
CA ALA A 42 2.24 6.96 8.45
C ALA A 42 1.71 8.39 8.45
N ASN A 43 1.42 8.94 7.27
CA ASN A 43 0.89 10.30 7.15
C ASN A 43 -0.64 10.35 7.32
N GLY A 44 -1.29 9.22 7.59
CA GLY A 44 -2.72 9.16 7.79
C GLY A 44 -3.54 8.81 6.55
N TRP A 45 -2.90 8.73 5.38
CA TRP A 45 -3.62 8.36 4.17
C TRP A 45 -4.00 6.89 4.22
N GLN A 46 -5.15 6.58 3.62
CA GLN A 46 -5.64 5.21 3.53
C GLN A 46 -5.92 4.85 2.09
N PHE A 47 -5.59 3.63 1.72
CA PHE A 47 -5.86 3.11 0.39
C PHE A 47 -6.58 1.77 0.48
N ALA A 48 -7.57 1.59 -0.39
CA ALA A 48 -8.21 0.30 -0.59
C ALA A 48 -7.47 -0.42 -1.71
N LEU A 49 -6.93 -1.59 -1.43
CA LEU A 49 -6.16 -2.35 -2.39
C LEU A 49 -7.04 -3.33 -3.15
N PRO A 50 -6.71 -3.62 -4.43
CA PRO A 50 -7.45 -4.63 -5.18
C PRO A 50 -7.17 -6.02 -4.62
N GLU A 51 -8.01 -6.98 -4.96
CA GLU A 51 -7.77 -8.36 -4.63
C GLU A 51 -6.66 -8.91 -5.53
N MET A 52 -5.65 -9.49 -4.91
CA MET A 52 -4.53 -10.09 -5.59
C MET A 52 -4.16 -11.38 -4.88
N ALA A 53 -3.40 -12.24 -5.54
CA ALA A 53 -2.92 -13.46 -4.92
C ALA A 53 -2.01 -13.12 -3.73
N ALA A 54 -2.12 -13.91 -2.66
CA ALA A 54 -1.32 -13.67 -1.46
C ALA A 54 0.17 -13.73 -1.73
N GLU A 55 0.58 -14.51 -2.73
CA GLU A 55 1.98 -14.64 -3.12
C GLU A 55 2.46 -13.59 -4.09
N THR A 56 1.65 -12.55 -4.34
CA THR A 56 2.06 -11.46 -5.22
C THR A 56 3.35 -10.85 -4.70
N ARG A 57 4.34 -10.75 -5.59
CA ARG A 57 5.66 -10.27 -5.22
C ARG A 57 5.73 -8.75 -5.21
N LEU A 58 6.52 -8.23 -4.30
CA LEU A 58 6.85 -6.81 -4.22
C LEU A 58 8.27 -6.59 -4.73
N PRO A 59 8.58 -5.42 -5.30
CA PRO A 59 7.69 -4.29 -5.49
C PRO A 59 6.67 -4.51 -6.62
N ILE A 60 5.53 -3.87 -6.49
CA ILE A 60 4.49 -3.96 -7.53
C ILE A 60 3.72 -2.64 -7.59
N THR A 61 3.35 -2.24 -8.79
CA THR A 61 2.50 -1.06 -9.00
C THR A 61 1.07 -1.53 -9.22
N VAL A 62 0.16 -0.97 -8.45
CA VAL A 62 -1.25 -1.34 -8.54
C VAL A 62 -2.12 -0.09 -8.54
N GLU A 63 -3.33 -0.27 -9.03
CA GLU A 63 -4.36 0.75 -8.97
C GLU A 63 -5.06 0.62 -7.63
N ALA A 64 -4.95 1.62 -6.77
CA ALA A 64 -5.58 1.60 -5.46
C ALA A 64 -6.52 2.80 -5.33
N ARG A 65 -7.55 2.63 -4.53
CA ARG A 65 -8.51 3.69 -4.30
C ARG A 65 -8.13 4.42 -3.02
N ARG A 66 -7.90 5.73 -3.12
CA ARG A 66 -7.62 6.53 -1.92
C ARG A 66 -8.91 6.76 -1.16
N LEU A 67 -8.88 6.43 0.12
CA LEU A 67 -10.01 6.64 1.01
C LEU A 67 -9.88 8.01 1.67
N ALA A 68 -10.66 8.27 2.70
CA ALA A 68 -10.61 9.54 3.41
C ALA A 68 -9.19 9.82 3.91
N GLU A 69 -8.82 11.08 3.92
CA GLU A 69 -7.55 11.53 4.45
C GLU A 69 -7.54 11.52 5.96
#